data_65230105abc94a00e4d091040189ea70
#
_entry.id   65230105abc94a00e4d091040189ea70
#
_cell.length_a   1.000
_cell.length_b   1.000
_cell.length_c   1.000
_cell.angle_alpha   90.00
_cell.angle_beta   90.00
_cell.angle_gamma   90.00
#
_symmetry.space_group_name_H-M   'P 1'
#
loop_
_entity.id
_entity.type
_entity.pdbx_description
1 polymer ?
#
loop_
_entity_poly.entity_id
_entity_poly.type
_entity_poly.pdbx_seq_one_letter_code
_entity_poly.pdbx_strand_id
1 'polypeptide(L)'
;MSKVVTLKNADIFQKGSKVLSGVQLSIDAGQFVFLIGKTGSGKSSLLKTLYGELPLQEGEGSFDTFDFRKLKRRDIPLLRRKTGIVFQDFQLLMDRTIIQNLYFVLKATGWKKKKDIHERAVACLKLVGLEELGAKMPHELSGGEQQRVSIARALLNDPKLILADEPTGNLDPETSEEIMRLLIAVSKEKNAAILMATHDMHIVKLFPTKTLLVENGVVIQQD
;
A
#
# COMPACT_ATOMS: atom_id res chain seq x y z
N MET A 1 17.23 12.35 5.93
CA MET A 1 16.09 11.83 5.11
C MET A 1 14.80 12.40 5.66
N SER A 2 13.81 12.71 4.83
CA SER A 2 12.54 13.29 5.29
C SER A 2 11.58 12.17 5.71
N LYS A 3 11.06 12.26 6.93
CA LYS A 3 10.06 11.32 7.45
C LYS A 3 8.75 11.49 6.68
N VAL A 4 8.24 10.39 6.12
CA VAL A 4 6.96 10.36 5.39
C VAL A 4 5.82 10.01 6.34
N VAL A 5 6.04 9.02 7.22
CA VAL A 5 5.07 8.56 8.22
C VAL A 5 5.72 8.52 9.59
N THR A 6 5.00 8.99 10.60
CA THR A 6 5.38 8.80 12.01
C THR A 6 4.16 8.41 12.84
N LEU A 7 4.37 7.50 13.79
CA LEU A 7 3.47 7.24 14.92
C LEU A 7 4.29 7.27 16.20
N LYS A 8 3.74 7.85 17.28
CA LYS A 8 4.36 7.91 18.60
C LYS A 8 3.33 7.57 19.67
N ASN A 9 3.62 6.52 20.43
CA ASN A 9 2.73 6.00 21.47
C ASN A 9 1.29 5.84 20.97
N ALA A 10 1.13 5.34 19.73
CA ALA A 10 -0.16 5.25 19.05
C ALA A 10 -0.87 3.97 19.43
N ASP A 11 -2.10 4.08 19.92
CA ASP A 11 -2.97 2.93 20.17
C ASP A 11 -3.94 2.76 19.00
N ILE A 12 -3.99 1.54 18.45
CA ILE A 12 -4.85 1.21 17.31
C ILE A 12 -6.05 0.43 17.80
N PHE A 13 -7.23 0.92 17.45
CA PHE A 13 -8.51 0.32 17.82
C PHE A 13 -9.24 -0.22 16.59
N GLN A 14 -9.92 -1.36 16.77
CA GLN A 14 -10.82 -1.92 15.77
C GLN A 14 -12.08 -2.44 16.46
N LYS A 15 -13.26 -2.02 16.00
CA LYS A 15 -14.56 -2.38 16.57
C LYS A 15 -14.64 -2.16 18.09
N GLY A 16 -14.04 -1.06 18.57
CA GLY A 16 -14.02 -0.69 19.99
C GLY A 16 -12.98 -1.42 20.86
N SER A 17 -12.27 -2.40 20.32
CA SER A 17 -11.20 -3.11 21.04
C SER A 17 -9.84 -2.60 20.64
N LYS A 18 -8.93 -2.43 21.62
CA LYS A 18 -7.54 -2.08 21.37
C LYS A 18 -6.82 -3.29 20.77
N VAL A 19 -6.29 -3.13 19.58
CA VAL A 19 -5.58 -4.17 18.81
C VAL A 19 -4.07 -4.03 18.95
N LEU A 20 -3.55 -2.80 18.90
CA LEU A 20 -2.14 -2.51 19.11
C LEU A 20 -2.00 -1.37 20.13
N SER A 21 -0.97 -1.45 20.96
CA SER A 21 -0.69 -0.49 22.03
C SER A 21 0.70 0.14 21.85
N GLY A 22 0.80 1.44 22.09
CA GLY A 22 2.06 2.17 22.16
C GLY A 22 2.92 2.11 20.90
N VAL A 23 2.31 2.03 19.73
CA VAL A 23 3.02 1.85 18.45
C VAL A 23 4.01 3.00 18.21
N GLN A 24 5.26 2.62 17.96
CA GLN A 24 6.32 3.52 17.50
C GLN A 24 6.65 3.17 16.05
N LEU A 25 6.42 4.10 15.12
CA LEU A 25 6.70 3.91 13.70
C LEU A 25 7.36 5.15 13.11
N SER A 26 8.41 4.95 12.33
CA SER A 26 9.00 6.02 11.52
C SER A 26 9.48 5.43 10.20
N ILE A 27 8.98 5.97 9.10
CA ILE A 27 9.34 5.55 7.74
C ILE A 27 9.79 6.78 6.95
N ASP A 28 10.98 6.69 6.37
CA ASP A 28 11.56 7.75 5.54
C ASP A 28 11.16 7.58 4.06
N ALA A 29 11.29 8.65 3.27
CA ALA A 29 11.06 8.60 1.83
C ALA A 29 11.99 7.56 1.17
N GLY A 30 11.44 6.76 0.24
CA GLY A 30 12.16 5.69 -0.44
C GLY A 30 12.52 4.48 0.43
N GLN A 31 12.12 4.45 1.70
CA GLN A 31 12.38 3.34 2.58
C GLN A 31 11.37 2.21 2.35
N PHE A 32 11.88 0.97 2.25
CA PHE A 32 11.06 -0.24 2.28
C PHE A 32 11.07 -0.82 3.70
N VAL A 33 9.90 -1.13 4.25
CA VAL A 33 9.74 -1.68 5.61
C VAL A 33 8.80 -2.87 5.57
N PHE A 34 9.23 -3.99 6.11
CA PHE A 34 8.33 -5.12 6.38
C PHE A 34 7.61 -4.95 7.72
N LEU A 35 6.34 -5.33 7.73
CA LEU A 35 5.50 -5.47 8.91
C LEU A 35 5.09 -6.95 9.03
N ILE A 36 5.80 -7.71 9.85
CA ILE A 36 5.61 -9.15 9.97
C ILE A 36 4.80 -9.51 11.23
N GLY A 37 4.25 -10.71 11.26
CA GLY A 37 3.49 -11.22 12.40
C GLY A 37 2.40 -12.20 11.96
N LYS A 38 1.87 -12.96 12.92
CA LYS A 38 0.82 -13.95 12.66
C LYS A 38 -0.43 -13.30 12.06
N THR A 39 -1.24 -14.08 11.35
CA THR A 39 -2.58 -13.65 10.93
C THR A 39 -3.40 -13.22 12.16
N GLY A 40 -4.09 -12.09 12.06
CA GLY A 40 -4.86 -11.53 13.18
C GLY A 40 -4.02 -10.74 14.20
N SER A 41 -2.71 -10.58 14.05
CA SER A 41 -1.87 -9.83 15.02
C SER A 41 -2.11 -8.31 15.02
N GLY A 42 -2.83 -7.75 14.04
CA GLY A 42 -3.11 -6.31 13.94
C GLY A 42 -2.41 -5.58 12.80
N LYS A 43 -1.65 -6.28 11.92
CA LYS A 43 -0.96 -5.67 10.77
C LYS A 43 -1.91 -4.86 9.89
N SER A 44 -3.00 -5.47 9.43
CA SER A 44 -4.00 -4.79 8.59
C SER A 44 -4.70 -3.65 9.32
N SER A 45 -4.89 -3.73 10.65
CA SER A 45 -5.46 -2.62 11.43
C SER A 45 -4.53 -1.42 11.47
N LEU A 46 -3.21 -1.64 11.58
CA LEU A 46 -2.22 -0.57 11.47
C LEU A 46 -2.26 0.06 10.07
N LEU A 47 -2.23 -0.75 8.99
CA LEU A 47 -2.35 -0.23 7.62
C LEU A 47 -3.65 0.59 7.45
N LYS A 48 -4.79 0.09 7.94
CA LYS A 48 -6.10 0.77 7.89
C LYS A 48 -6.09 2.13 8.59
N THR A 49 -5.35 2.25 9.69
CA THR A 49 -5.16 3.54 10.37
C THR A 49 -4.36 4.50 9.50
N LEU A 50 -3.29 4.02 8.84
CA LEU A 50 -2.42 4.86 8.02
C LEU A 50 -3.12 5.40 6.74
N TYR A 51 -4.13 4.69 6.19
CA TYR A 51 -4.91 5.22 5.07
C TYR A 51 -6.30 5.78 5.45
N GLY A 52 -6.50 5.99 6.77
CA GLY A 52 -7.68 6.69 7.28
C GLY A 52 -8.99 5.91 7.21
N GLU A 53 -8.95 4.57 7.22
CA GLU A 53 -10.14 3.73 7.40
C GLU A 53 -10.48 3.59 8.89
N LEU A 54 -9.46 3.43 9.74
CA LEU A 54 -9.58 3.46 11.19
C LEU A 54 -9.05 4.80 11.72
N PRO A 55 -9.76 5.46 12.65
CA PRO A 55 -9.27 6.70 13.25
C PRO A 55 -8.15 6.41 14.26
N LEU A 56 -7.13 7.25 14.30
CA LEU A 56 -6.17 7.26 15.39
C LEU A 56 -6.82 7.93 16.61
N GLN A 57 -7.07 7.17 17.68
CA GLN A 57 -7.76 7.67 18.88
C GLN A 57 -6.81 8.13 19.97
N GLU A 58 -5.66 7.48 20.14
CA GLU A 58 -4.66 7.76 21.17
C GLU A 58 -3.25 7.82 20.57
N GLY A 59 -2.36 8.61 21.20
CA GLY A 59 -1.01 8.87 20.72
C GLY A 59 -0.94 9.97 19.67
N GLU A 60 0.19 10.07 19.00
CA GLU A 60 0.45 11.06 17.92
C GLU A 60 0.75 10.33 16.62
N GLY A 61 0.39 10.93 15.50
CA GLY A 61 0.75 10.38 14.19
C GLY A 61 0.59 11.35 13.06
N SER A 62 1.51 11.28 12.10
CA SER A 62 1.46 12.12 10.92
C SER A 62 1.85 11.36 9.65
N PHE A 63 1.27 11.78 8.54
CA PHE A 63 1.66 11.38 7.20
C PHE A 63 1.71 12.62 6.32
N ASP A 64 2.89 12.94 5.79
CA ASP A 64 3.11 14.16 5.01
C ASP A 64 2.63 15.40 5.78
N THR A 65 1.56 16.06 5.31
CA THR A 65 0.95 17.24 5.94
C THR A 65 -0.24 16.90 6.84
N PHE A 66 -0.62 15.63 6.95
CA PHE A 66 -1.78 15.20 7.71
C PHE A 66 -1.38 14.79 9.14
N ASP A 67 -2.14 15.28 10.11
CA ASP A 67 -2.14 14.80 11.50
C ASP A 67 -3.30 13.79 11.64
N PHE A 68 -3.00 12.54 11.95
CA PHE A 68 -4.00 11.48 12.04
C PHE A 68 -5.04 11.71 13.13
N ARG A 69 -4.68 12.40 14.22
CA ARG A 69 -5.60 12.75 15.31
C ARG A 69 -6.61 13.82 14.91
N LYS A 70 -6.25 14.67 13.96
CA LYS A 70 -7.07 15.80 13.48
C LYS A 70 -7.73 15.50 12.14
N LEU A 71 -7.57 14.30 11.60
CA LEU A 71 -8.05 13.91 10.29
C LEU A 71 -9.59 13.94 10.25
N LYS A 72 -10.14 14.79 9.41
CA LYS A 72 -11.59 14.91 9.20
C LYS A 72 -12.01 14.05 8.00
N ARG A 73 -13.27 13.67 7.96
CA ARG A 73 -13.84 12.86 6.86
C ARG A 73 -13.56 13.43 5.46
N ARG A 74 -13.54 14.76 5.35
CA ARG A 74 -13.21 15.48 4.09
C ARG A 74 -11.74 15.38 3.68
N ASP A 75 -10.84 15.09 4.61
CA ASP A 75 -9.39 15.02 4.37
C ASP A 75 -8.96 13.63 3.90
N ILE A 76 -9.77 12.59 4.19
CA ILE A 76 -9.49 11.18 3.84
C ILE A 76 -9.26 10.99 2.33
N PRO A 77 -10.07 11.55 1.41
CA PRO A 77 -9.79 11.44 -0.03
C PRO A 77 -8.44 12.06 -0.44
N LEU A 78 -8.03 13.15 0.21
CA LEU A 78 -6.75 13.82 -0.04
C LEU A 78 -5.57 12.99 0.47
N LEU A 79 -5.71 12.39 1.67
CA LEU A 79 -4.73 11.46 2.24
C LEU A 79 -4.58 10.22 1.32
N ARG A 80 -5.68 9.60 0.92
CA ARG A 80 -5.69 8.44 0.02
C ARG A 80 -5.13 8.74 -1.37
N ARG A 81 -5.22 9.98 -1.84
CA ARG A 81 -4.59 10.40 -3.10
C ARG A 81 -3.06 10.38 -3.00
N LYS A 82 -2.49 10.59 -1.80
CA LYS A 82 -1.04 10.50 -1.55
C LYS A 82 -0.58 9.11 -1.10
N THR A 83 -1.51 8.17 -0.95
CA THR A 83 -1.26 6.80 -0.51
C THR A 83 -1.64 5.83 -1.62
N GLY A 84 -0.72 4.98 -2.05
CA GLY A 84 -1.02 3.82 -2.88
C GLY A 84 -1.38 2.62 -1.98
N ILE A 85 -2.38 1.83 -2.37
CA ILE A 85 -2.76 0.63 -1.62
C ILE A 85 -2.73 -0.57 -2.57
N VAL A 86 -2.02 -1.62 -2.13
CA VAL A 86 -1.93 -2.91 -2.82
C VAL A 86 -2.50 -3.98 -1.90
N PHE A 87 -3.53 -4.69 -2.35
CA PHE A 87 -4.24 -5.71 -1.58
C PHE A 87 -3.86 -7.12 -2.03
N GLN A 88 -4.05 -8.10 -1.16
CA GLN A 88 -3.84 -9.52 -1.43
C GLN A 88 -4.80 -10.06 -2.50
N ASP A 89 -6.05 -9.63 -2.49
CA ASP A 89 -7.13 -10.08 -3.38
C ASP A 89 -7.30 -9.16 -4.62
N PHE A 90 -6.25 -8.41 -4.98
CA PHE A 90 -6.15 -7.47 -6.10
C PHE A 90 -7.21 -6.35 -6.09
N GLN A 91 -8.44 -6.61 -5.67
CA GLN A 91 -9.60 -5.70 -5.64
C GLN A 91 -9.82 -4.95 -6.97
N LEU A 92 -9.76 -5.68 -8.08
CA LEU A 92 -10.08 -5.16 -9.40
C LEU A 92 -11.59 -5.20 -9.64
N LEU A 93 -12.10 -4.21 -10.37
CA LEU A 93 -13.48 -4.15 -10.81
C LEU A 93 -13.65 -5.14 -11.98
N MET A 94 -14.38 -6.23 -11.74
CA MET A 94 -14.48 -7.37 -12.66
C MET A 94 -15.39 -7.08 -13.87
N ASP A 95 -16.18 -6.01 -13.81
CA ASP A 95 -17.09 -5.53 -14.86
C ASP A 95 -16.42 -4.55 -15.84
N ARG A 96 -15.11 -4.33 -15.72
CA ARG A 96 -14.34 -3.31 -16.47
C ARG A 96 -13.03 -3.86 -16.95
N THR A 97 -12.56 -3.34 -18.09
CA THR A 97 -11.22 -3.64 -18.58
C THR A 97 -10.14 -3.11 -17.64
N ILE A 98 -8.92 -3.58 -17.82
CA ILE A 98 -7.78 -3.17 -17.01
C ILE A 98 -7.58 -1.66 -17.07
N ILE A 99 -7.58 -1.07 -18.25
CA ILE A 99 -7.39 0.39 -18.36
C ILE A 99 -8.59 1.17 -17.77
N GLN A 100 -9.80 0.63 -17.82
CA GLN A 100 -10.98 1.24 -17.22
C GLN A 100 -10.93 1.19 -15.68
N ASN A 101 -10.33 0.15 -15.10
CA ASN A 101 -10.02 0.09 -13.67
C ASN A 101 -9.13 1.27 -13.25
N LEU A 102 -8.11 1.58 -14.02
CA LEU A 102 -7.21 2.72 -13.75
C LEU A 102 -7.92 4.07 -13.95
N TYR A 103 -8.71 4.21 -15.04
CA TYR A 103 -9.50 5.42 -15.26
C TYR A 103 -10.49 5.71 -14.14
N PHE A 104 -11.09 4.66 -13.57
CA PHE A 104 -12.01 4.81 -12.45
C PHE A 104 -11.34 5.51 -11.27
N VAL A 105 -10.15 5.07 -10.88
CA VAL A 105 -9.39 5.66 -9.77
C VAL A 105 -8.97 7.09 -10.08
N LEU A 106 -8.43 7.36 -11.28
CA LEU A 106 -8.02 8.71 -11.68
C LEU A 106 -9.20 9.69 -11.63
N LYS A 107 -10.36 9.30 -12.16
CA LYS A 107 -11.58 10.13 -12.08
C LYS A 107 -12.03 10.35 -10.64
N ALA A 108 -12.06 9.30 -9.82
CA ALA A 108 -12.43 9.37 -8.41
C ALA A 108 -11.48 10.26 -7.59
N THR A 109 -10.22 10.38 -8.03
CA THR A 109 -9.22 11.26 -7.40
C THR A 109 -9.14 12.65 -8.02
N GLY A 110 -10.11 13.03 -8.87
CA GLY A 110 -10.30 14.40 -9.35
C GLY A 110 -9.63 14.75 -10.68
N TRP A 111 -9.12 13.76 -11.42
CA TRP A 111 -8.64 14.01 -12.78
C TRP A 111 -9.83 14.25 -13.73
N LYS A 112 -9.72 15.26 -14.60
CA LYS A 112 -10.86 15.70 -15.45
C LYS A 112 -10.59 15.50 -16.94
N LYS A 113 -9.37 15.74 -17.41
CA LYS A 113 -9.05 15.68 -18.84
C LYS A 113 -8.84 14.25 -19.29
N LYS A 114 -9.64 13.80 -20.27
CA LYS A 114 -9.58 12.42 -20.81
C LYS A 114 -8.19 12.04 -21.31
N LYS A 115 -7.48 12.97 -21.97
CA LYS A 115 -6.12 12.78 -22.48
C LYS A 115 -5.14 12.47 -21.34
N ASP A 116 -5.11 13.33 -20.31
CA ASP A 116 -4.21 13.18 -19.17
C ASP A 116 -4.48 11.85 -18.42
N ILE A 117 -5.76 11.47 -18.28
CA ILE A 117 -6.18 10.19 -17.66
C ILE A 117 -5.65 9.00 -18.46
N HIS A 118 -5.77 9.06 -19.80
CA HIS A 118 -5.29 7.98 -20.66
C HIS A 118 -3.78 7.85 -20.61
N GLU A 119 -3.06 8.94 -20.82
CA GLU A 119 -1.59 8.97 -20.79
C GLU A 119 -1.04 8.46 -19.45
N ARG A 120 -1.65 8.89 -18.33
CA ARG A 120 -1.25 8.44 -17.00
C ARG A 120 -1.51 6.96 -16.78
N ALA A 121 -2.67 6.44 -17.17
CA ALA A 121 -2.99 5.03 -17.03
C ALA A 121 -2.05 4.15 -17.85
N VAL A 122 -1.78 4.51 -19.12
CA VAL A 122 -0.83 3.79 -19.98
C VAL A 122 0.57 3.83 -19.41
N ALA A 123 1.03 5.00 -18.93
CA ALA A 123 2.34 5.12 -18.29
C ALA A 123 2.47 4.20 -17.06
N CYS A 124 1.42 4.08 -16.22
CA CYS A 124 1.45 3.19 -15.07
C CYS A 124 1.41 1.70 -15.48
N LEU A 125 0.67 1.32 -16.54
CA LEU A 125 0.73 -0.05 -17.08
C LEU A 125 2.11 -0.39 -17.62
N LYS A 126 2.76 0.54 -18.30
CA LYS A 126 4.14 0.37 -18.79
C LYS A 126 5.14 0.17 -17.67
N LEU A 127 5.02 0.90 -16.54
CA LEU A 127 5.89 0.72 -15.37
C LEU A 127 5.85 -0.70 -14.79
N VAL A 128 4.74 -1.42 -14.99
CA VAL A 128 4.57 -2.79 -14.50
C VAL A 128 4.67 -3.85 -15.61
N GLY A 129 5.02 -3.45 -16.86
CA GLY A 129 5.20 -4.33 -18.00
C GLY A 129 3.91 -4.91 -18.57
N LEU A 130 2.79 -4.13 -18.53
CA LEU A 130 1.47 -4.58 -18.95
C LEU A 130 0.80 -3.61 -19.95
N GLU A 131 1.57 -2.86 -20.71
CA GLU A 131 1.06 -1.85 -21.65
C GLU A 131 0.07 -2.41 -22.68
N GLU A 132 0.29 -3.64 -23.14
CA GLU A 132 -0.53 -4.30 -24.16
C GLU A 132 -1.83 -4.92 -23.59
N LEU A 133 -1.94 -5.02 -22.26
CA LEU A 133 -3.07 -5.71 -21.62
C LEU A 133 -4.23 -4.78 -21.21
N GLY A 134 -4.14 -3.50 -21.53
CA GLY A 134 -5.13 -2.51 -21.10
C GLY A 134 -6.56 -2.79 -21.51
N ALA A 135 -6.78 -3.45 -22.67
CA ALA A 135 -8.12 -3.78 -23.18
C ALA A 135 -8.72 -5.06 -22.60
N LYS A 136 -7.89 -5.90 -21.92
CA LYS A 136 -8.36 -7.16 -21.32
C LYS A 136 -9.22 -6.93 -20.08
N MET A 137 -10.04 -7.93 -19.77
CA MET A 137 -10.79 -8.01 -18.51
C MET A 137 -9.93 -8.66 -17.42
N PRO A 138 -10.18 -8.37 -16.11
CA PRO A 138 -9.38 -8.96 -15.02
C PRO A 138 -9.32 -10.49 -15.05
N HIS A 139 -10.41 -11.17 -15.41
CA HIS A 139 -10.47 -12.63 -15.45
C HIS A 139 -9.66 -13.27 -16.60
N GLU A 140 -9.16 -12.47 -17.54
CA GLU A 140 -8.29 -12.91 -18.63
C GLU A 140 -6.80 -12.84 -18.23
N LEU A 141 -6.50 -12.34 -17.03
CA LEU A 141 -5.14 -12.16 -16.51
C LEU A 141 -4.79 -13.26 -15.50
N SER A 142 -3.52 -13.67 -15.49
CA SER A 142 -2.94 -14.48 -14.40
C SER A 142 -2.95 -13.72 -13.06
N GLY A 143 -2.80 -14.42 -11.94
CA GLY A 143 -2.73 -13.79 -10.62
C GLY A 143 -1.59 -12.76 -10.50
N GLY A 144 -0.42 -13.08 -11.06
CA GLY A 144 0.72 -12.16 -11.09
C GLY A 144 0.44 -10.90 -11.93
N GLU A 145 -0.21 -11.04 -13.08
CA GLU A 145 -0.62 -9.90 -13.91
C GLU A 145 -1.67 -9.04 -13.19
N GLN A 146 -2.66 -9.66 -12.53
CA GLN A 146 -3.66 -8.93 -11.72
C GLN A 146 -2.99 -8.13 -10.60
N GLN A 147 -1.98 -8.72 -9.94
CA GLN A 147 -1.21 -8.03 -8.92
C GLN A 147 -0.39 -6.87 -9.48
N ARG A 148 0.23 -7.04 -10.65
CA ARG A 148 0.91 -5.93 -11.35
C ARG A 148 -0.06 -4.80 -11.69
N VAL A 149 -1.31 -5.10 -12.10
CA VAL A 149 -2.37 -4.07 -12.28
C VAL A 149 -2.71 -3.38 -10.97
N SER A 150 -2.81 -4.11 -9.86
CA SER A 150 -3.05 -3.54 -8.54
C SER A 150 -1.93 -2.56 -8.14
N ILE A 151 -0.67 -2.91 -8.44
CA ILE A 151 0.49 -2.02 -8.24
C ILE A 151 0.41 -0.79 -9.17
N ALA A 152 0.12 -0.97 -10.47
CA ALA A 152 -0.07 0.15 -11.40
C ALA A 152 -1.16 1.12 -10.89
N ARG A 153 -2.26 0.58 -10.38
CA ARG A 153 -3.35 1.37 -9.76
C ARG A 153 -2.86 2.15 -8.53
N ALA A 154 -2.04 1.55 -7.69
CA ALA A 154 -1.46 2.22 -6.53
C ALA A 154 -0.57 3.40 -6.92
N LEU A 155 0.08 3.36 -8.09
CA LEU A 155 1.01 4.38 -8.59
C LEU A 155 0.36 5.57 -9.29
N LEU A 156 -0.95 5.53 -9.57
CA LEU A 156 -1.64 6.51 -10.42
C LEU A 156 -1.49 7.97 -9.99
N ASN A 157 -1.39 8.25 -8.71
CA ASN A 157 -1.29 9.61 -8.17
C ASN A 157 0.11 9.95 -7.63
N ASP A 158 1.17 9.26 -8.05
CA ASP A 158 2.53 9.42 -7.54
C ASP A 158 2.57 9.43 -6.00
N PRO A 159 2.19 8.32 -5.35
CA PRO A 159 2.04 8.27 -3.90
C PRO A 159 3.38 8.48 -3.19
N LYS A 160 3.35 9.13 -2.02
CA LYS A 160 4.50 9.22 -1.11
C LYS A 160 4.68 7.96 -0.26
N LEU A 161 3.59 7.21 -0.07
CA LEU A 161 3.53 5.99 0.71
C LEU A 161 2.75 4.92 -0.06
N ILE A 162 3.29 3.73 -0.13
CA ILE A 162 2.59 2.54 -0.60
C ILE A 162 2.39 1.61 0.59
N LEU A 163 1.14 1.24 0.84
CA LEU A 163 0.74 0.26 1.83
C LEU A 163 0.37 -1.03 1.11
N ALA A 164 1.09 -2.10 1.37
CA ALA A 164 0.85 -3.40 0.77
C ALA A 164 0.40 -4.39 1.86
N ASP A 165 -0.79 -4.93 1.73
CA ASP A 165 -1.34 -5.91 2.66
C ASP A 165 -1.30 -7.30 2.02
N GLU A 166 -0.29 -8.10 2.40
CA GLU A 166 -0.06 -9.47 1.90
C GLU A 166 -0.01 -9.56 0.35
N PRO A 167 0.74 -8.70 -0.37
CA PRO A 167 0.63 -8.55 -1.82
C PRO A 167 1.08 -9.80 -2.61
N THR A 168 1.74 -10.76 -1.97
CA THR A 168 2.23 -12.01 -2.56
C THR A 168 1.48 -13.24 -2.07
N GLY A 169 0.50 -13.07 -1.17
CA GLY A 169 -0.14 -14.18 -0.45
C GLY A 169 -0.95 -15.16 -1.32
N ASN A 170 -1.32 -14.76 -2.54
CA ASN A 170 -2.09 -15.59 -3.50
C ASN A 170 -1.26 -16.00 -4.73
N LEU A 171 0.07 -15.84 -4.68
CA LEU A 171 0.97 -16.06 -5.80
C LEU A 171 1.92 -17.22 -5.51
N ASP A 172 2.40 -17.87 -6.57
CA ASP A 172 3.49 -18.84 -6.47
C ASP A 172 4.81 -18.14 -6.08
N PRO A 173 5.82 -18.90 -5.61
CA PRO A 173 7.07 -18.32 -5.12
C PRO A 173 7.82 -17.49 -6.16
N GLU A 174 7.89 -17.94 -7.43
CA GLU A 174 8.62 -17.25 -8.49
C GLU A 174 7.94 -15.91 -8.81
N THR A 175 6.62 -15.91 -9.02
CA THR A 175 5.82 -14.70 -9.21
C THR A 175 5.92 -13.76 -8.01
N SER A 176 5.96 -14.30 -6.78
CA SER A 176 6.12 -13.51 -5.56
C SER A 176 7.43 -12.73 -5.54
N GLU A 177 8.55 -13.36 -5.96
CA GLU A 177 9.83 -12.68 -6.09
C GLU A 177 9.80 -11.57 -7.16
N GLU A 178 9.15 -11.81 -8.30
CA GLU A 178 9.01 -10.80 -9.34
C GLU A 178 8.23 -9.56 -8.83
N ILE A 179 7.12 -9.78 -8.12
CA ILE A 179 6.34 -8.70 -7.52
C ILE A 179 7.17 -7.93 -6.48
N MET A 180 7.98 -8.60 -5.69
CA MET A 180 8.89 -7.94 -4.74
C MET A 180 9.93 -7.07 -5.44
N ARG A 181 10.58 -7.60 -6.49
CA ARG A 181 11.54 -6.83 -7.30
C ARG A 181 10.90 -5.60 -7.91
N LEU A 182 9.68 -5.73 -8.43
CA LEU A 182 8.90 -4.62 -8.97
C LEU A 182 8.62 -3.55 -7.91
N LEU A 183 8.12 -3.94 -6.73
CA LEU A 183 7.83 -3.00 -5.63
C LEU A 183 9.10 -2.25 -5.18
N ILE A 184 10.24 -2.95 -5.05
CA ILE A 184 11.51 -2.34 -4.68
C ILE A 184 12.00 -1.37 -5.76
N ALA A 185 11.89 -1.74 -7.04
CA ALA A 185 12.28 -0.88 -8.16
C ALA A 185 11.45 0.41 -8.18
N VAL A 186 10.12 0.29 -8.05
CA VAL A 186 9.19 1.42 -7.99
C VAL A 186 9.47 2.32 -6.78
N SER A 187 9.72 1.74 -5.60
CA SER A 187 10.07 2.51 -4.40
C SER A 187 11.28 3.40 -4.64
N LYS A 188 12.33 2.85 -5.24
CA LYS A 188 13.57 3.57 -5.56
C LYS A 188 13.36 4.64 -6.64
N GLU A 189 12.67 4.29 -7.73
CA GLU A 189 12.45 5.20 -8.87
C GLU A 189 11.59 6.41 -8.47
N LYS A 190 10.52 6.15 -7.72
CA LYS A 190 9.54 7.19 -7.31
C LYS A 190 9.87 7.83 -5.97
N ASN A 191 10.92 7.39 -5.28
CA ASN A 191 11.24 7.79 -3.90
C ASN A 191 10.02 7.64 -2.95
N ALA A 192 9.18 6.63 -3.21
CA ALA A 192 8.01 6.31 -2.41
C ALA A 192 8.37 5.38 -1.27
N ALA A 193 7.93 5.69 -0.05
CA ALA A 193 8.04 4.78 1.08
C ALA A 193 7.12 3.57 0.87
N ILE A 194 7.54 2.37 1.30
CA ILE A 194 6.70 1.17 1.29
C ILE A 194 6.62 0.58 2.69
N LEU A 195 5.41 0.32 3.17
CA LEU A 195 5.15 -0.54 4.33
C LEU A 195 4.36 -1.76 3.86
N MET A 196 5.00 -2.92 3.91
CA MET A 196 4.43 -4.18 3.44
C MET A 196 4.14 -5.11 4.61
N ALA A 197 2.87 -5.39 4.85
CA ALA A 197 2.47 -6.45 5.76
C ALA A 197 2.63 -7.81 5.08
N THR A 198 3.26 -8.75 5.76
CA THR A 198 3.40 -10.14 5.30
C THR A 198 3.60 -11.10 6.47
N HIS A 199 3.26 -12.36 6.26
CA HIS A 199 3.64 -13.48 7.13
C HIS A 199 4.63 -14.43 6.43
N ASP A 200 5.01 -14.14 5.17
CA ASP A 200 5.94 -14.94 4.40
C ASP A 200 7.40 -14.65 4.78
N MET A 201 7.96 -15.50 5.64
CA MET A 201 9.33 -15.36 6.11
C MET A 201 10.37 -15.72 5.04
N HIS A 202 9.98 -16.42 3.95
CA HIS A 202 10.87 -16.66 2.83
C HIS A 202 11.16 -15.35 2.09
N ILE A 203 10.12 -14.59 1.76
CA ILE A 203 10.24 -13.27 1.13
C ILE A 203 11.05 -12.30 2.02
N VAL A 204 10.79 -12.27 3.33
CA VAL A 204 11.53 -11.40 4.26
C VAL A 204 13.02 -11.72 4.28
N LYS A 205 13.40 -13.01 4.26
CA LYS A 205 14.81 -13.45 4.21
C LYS A 205 15.48 -13.15 2.87
N LEU A 206 14.74 -13.29 1.77
CA LEU A 206 15.28 -13.09 0.41
C LEU A 206 15.50 -11.59 0.10
N PHE A 207 14.70 -10.71 0.70
CA PHE A 207 14.78 -9.26 0.50
C PHE A 207 15.03 -8.53 1.84
N PRO A 208 16.23 -8.66 2.46
CA PRO A 208 16.49 -8.10 3.78
C PRO A 208 16.35 -6.58 3.78
N THR A 209 15.52 -6.06 4.68
CA THR A 209 15.29 -4.63 4.91
C THR A 209 14.78 -4.41 6.33
N LYS A 210 14.55 -3.15 6.72
CA LYS A 210 13.97 -2.84 8.04
C LYS A 210 12.69 -3.65 8.26
N THR A 211 12.64 -4.37 9.38
CA THR A 211 11.52 -5.25 9.72
C THR A 211 10.92 -4.88 11.07
N LEU A 212 9.60 -4.82 11.12
CA LEU A 212 8.80 -4.59 12.30
C LEU A 212 7.98 -5.84 12.60
N LEU A 213 8.10 -6.40 13.80
CA LEU A 213 7.32 -7.54 14.27
C LEU A 213 6.08 -7.05 15.04
N VAL A 214 4.91 -7.54 14.65
CA VAL A 214 3.65 -7.34 15.37
C VAL A 214 3.34 -8.60 16.17
N GLU A 215 3.50 -8.50 17.48
CA GLU A 215 3.28 -9.62 18.39
C GLU A 215 2.69 -9.13 19.72
N ASN A 216 1.75 -9.89 20.30
CA ASN A 216 1.11 -9.61 21.59
C ASN A 216 0.58 -8.16 21.73
N GLY A 217 0.04 -7.60 20.64
CA GLY A 217 -0.53 -6.25 20.61
C GLY A 217 0.50 -5.11 20.62
N VAL A 218 1.78 -5.39 20.37
CA VAL A 218 2.84 -4.38 20.26
C VAL A 218 3.58 -4.50 18.92
N VAL A 219 4.26 -3.42 18.52
CA VAL A 219 5.11 -3.39 17.33
C VAL A 219 6.56 -3.21 17.78
N ILE A 220 7.41 -4.15 17.42
CA ILE A 220 8.82 -4.22 17.83
C ILE A 220 9.70 -4.16 16.59
N GLN A 221 10.70 -3.28 16.57
CA GLN A 221 11.70 -3.30 15.51
C GLN A 221 12.60 -4.52 15.71
N GLN A 222 12.79 -5.30 14.64
CA GLN A 222 13.81 -6.35 14.59
C GLN A 222 15.08 -5.78 13.98
N ASP A 223 16.21 -6.09 14.61
CA ASP A 223 17.56 -5.76 14.12
C ASP A 223 18.00 -6.73 13.01
#